data_80544b580dd79b1290e9c2f8c1a810b8
#
_entry.id   80544b580dd79b1290e9c2f8c1a810b8
#
_cell.length_a   1.000
_cell.length_b   1.000
_cell.length_c   1.000
_cell.angle_alpha   90.00
_cell.angle_beta   90.00
_cell.angle_gamma   90.00
#
_symmetry.space_group_name_H-M   'P 1'
#
loop_
_entity.id
_entity.type
_entity.pdbx_description
1 polymer ?
#
loop_
_entity_poly.entity_id
_entity_poly.type
_entity_poly.pdbx_seq_one_letter_code
_entity_poly.pdbx_strand_id
1 'polypeptide(L)'
;MTTKSCKKSEINNFLCKIELEQFSMGKHLLLEVYNVDFSLLNDVISLQESMEKGIKRAKMTILNIFSHCFIPQGCTIVIALAESHVSCHTWPENGSIAIDVYTCGEGNPKLIALELLQYLNSDNYNIREINR
;
A
#
# COMPACT_ATOMS: atom_id res chain seq x y z
N MET A 1 11.23 28.77 -2.55
CA MET A 1 11.07 27.82 -3.66
C MET A 1 10.91 28.60 -4.95
N THR A 2 11.97 28.65 -5.73
CA THR A 2 11.88 29.20 -7.09
C THR A 2 11.56 28.06 -8.06
N THR A 3 10.31 27.96 -8.45
CA THR A 3 9.93 27.13 -9.59
C THR A 3 10.43 27.81 -10.86
N LYS A 4 11.56 27.36 -11.41
CA LYS A 4 11.88 27.68 -12.79
C LYS A 4 10.94 26.91 -13.68
N SER A 5 9.99 27.61 -14.27
CA SER A 5 9.18 27.07 -15.35
C SER A 5 10.08 26.80 -16.54
N CYS A 6 10.35 25.55 -16.84
CA CYS A 6 10.99 25.18 -18.11
C CYS A 6 10.05 25.53 -19.26
N LYS A 7 10.51 26.38 -20.18
CA LYS A 7 9.76 26.69 -21.42
C LYS A 7 9.59 25.42 -22.25
N LYS A 8 8.48 25.30 -22.95
CA LYS A 8 8.12 24.15 -23.80
C LYS A 8 9.22 23.74 -24.80
N SER A 9 10.11 24.67 -25.18
CA SER A 9 11.27 24.41 -26.05
C SER A 9 12.41 23.68 -25.36
N GLU A 10 12.40 23.56 -24.02
CA GLU A 10 13.43 22.90 -23.22
C GLU A 10 13.02 21.48 -22.78
N ILE A 11 11.79 21.07 -23.12
CA ILE A 11 11.24 19.75 -22.80
C ILE A 11 12.01 18.63 -23.51
N ASN A 12 12.72 18.95 -24.59
CA ASN A 12 13.59 18.01 -25.29
C ASN A 12 14.94 17.78 -24.56
N ASN A 13 15.19 18.48 -23.48
CA ASN A 13 16.39 18.28 -22.70
C ASN A 13 16.10 17.32 -21.54
N PHE A 14 16.06 16.02 -21.87
CA PHE A 14 15.98 14.92 -20.91
C PHE A 14 17.03 15.04 -19.80
N LEU A 15 18.18 15.66 -20.10
CA LEU A 15 19.28 15.94 -19.18
C LEU A 15 18.91 16.99 -18.13
N CYS A 16 18.05 17.93 -18.43
CA CYS A 16 17.60 18.94 -17.46
C CYS A 16 16.76 18.34 -16.32
N LYS A 17 16.13 17.20 -16.56
CA LYS A 17 15.39 16.45 -15.52
C LYS A 17 16.30 15.65 -14.60
N ILE A 18 17.52 15.31 -15.05
CA ILE A 18 18.47 14.49 -14.30
C ILE A 18 19.29 15.34 -13.34
N GLU A 19 19.50 16.62 -13.65
CA GLU A 19 20.27 17.55 -12.83
C GLU A 19 19.48 18.20 -11.70
N LEU A 20 18.14 18.10 -11.73
CA LEU A 20 17.31 18.50 -10.61
C LEU A 20 17.31 17.38 -9.58
N GLU A 21 17.78 17.66 -8.36
CA GLU A 21 17.55 16.77 -7.23
C GLU A 21 16.06 16.39 -7.20
N GLN A 22 15.78 15.13 -7.56
CA GLN A 22 14.42 14.64 -7.56
C GLN A 22 13.95 14.53 -6.12
N PHE A 23 12.94 15.30 -5.76
CA PHE A 23 12.26 15.14 -4.50
C PHE A 23 11.65 13.73 -4.44
N SER A 24 12.07 12.93 -3.44
CA SER A 24 11.46 11.62 -3.20
C SER A 24 10.10 11.84 -2.56
N MET A 25 9.06 11.35 -3.21
CA MET A 25 7.69 11.38 -2.70
C MET A 25 7.38 10.19 -1.79
N GLY A 26 8.31 9.26 -1.61
CA GLY A 26 8.17 8.15 -0.69
C GLY A 26 8.38 6.78 -1.32
N LYS A 27 7.87 5.77 -0.60
CA LYS A 27 7.94 4.37 -0.98
C LYS A 27 6.56 3.80 -1.18
N HIS A 28 6.39 3.02 -2.23
CA HIS A 28 5.14 2.33 -2.54
C HIS A 28 5.41 0.81 -2.57
N LEU A 29 4.86 0.09 -1.61
CA LEU A 29 4.96 -1.35 -1.53
C LEU A 29 3.71 -1.96 -2.12
N LEU A 30 3.89 -2.92 -3.03
CA LEU A 30 2.82 -3.69 -3.66
C LEU A 30 2.98 -5.15 -3.24
N LEU A 31 1.91 -5.74 -2.73
CA LEU A 31 1.88 -7.12 -2.23
C LEU A 31 0.65 -7.84 -2.77
N GLU A 32 0.86 -8.90 -3.52
CA GLU A 32 -0.17 -9.85 -3.91
C GLU A 32 0.06 -11.15 -3.14
N VAL A 33 -0.98 -11.71 -2.53
CA VAL A 33 -0.89 -12.99 -1.80
C VAL A 33 -1.92 -13.96 -2.39
N TYR A 34 -1.50 -15.20 -2.56
CA TYR A 34 -2.27 -16.26 -3.19
C TYR A 34 -2.41 -17.46 -2.24
N ASN A 35 -3.32 -18.38 -2.57
CA ASN A 35 -3.58 -19.58 -1.78
C ASN A 35 -3.97 -19.26 -0.32
N VAL A 36 -4.76 -18.23 -0.14
CA VAL A 36 -5.28 -17.81 1.16
C VAL A 36 -6.67 -18.44 1.36
N ASP A 37 -6.94 -18.89 2.58
CA ASP A 37 -8.25 -19.44 2.93
C ASP A 37 -9.36 -18.41 2.73
N PHE A 38 -10.49 -18.87 2.19
CA PHE A 38 -11.66 -18.06 1.95
C PHE A 38 -12.08 -17.28 3.20
N SER A 39 -12.11 -17.95 4.36
CA SER A 39 -12.56 -17.36 5.62
C SER A 39 -11.70 -16.16 6.05
N LEU A 40 -10.39 -16.20 5.81
CA LEU A 40 -9.49 -15.10 6.15
C LEU A 40 -9.70 -13.90 5.24
N LEU A 41 -10.00 -14.11 3.97
CA LEU A 41 -10.23 -13.05 2.98
C LEU A 41 -11.61 -12.43 3.07
N ASN A 42 -12.57 -13.16 3.66
CA ASN A 42 -13.96 -12.71 3.79
C ASN A 42 -14.29 -12.14 5.17
N ASP A 43 -13.34 -12.18 6.09
CA ASP A 43 -13.46 -11.60 7.43
C ASP A 43 -12.88 -10.18 7.45
N VAL A 44 -13.71 -9.21 7.10
CA VAL A 44 -13.29 -7.80 6.99
C VAL A 44 -12.80 -7.25 8.33
N ILE A 45 -13.39 -7.69 9.44
CA ILE A 45 -13.02 -7.19 10.78
C ILE A 45 -11.60 -7.63 11.15
N SER A 46 -11.32 -8.93 11.05
CA SER A 46 -10.00 -9.47 11.39
C SER A 46 -8.92 -8.98 10.42
N LEU A 47 -9.25 -8.84 9.15
CA LEU A 47 -8.33 -8.30 8.14
C LEU A 47 -7.98 -6.83 8.46
N GLN A 48 -8.98 -6.02 8.78
CA GLN A 48 -8.78 -4.62 9.17
C GLN A 48 -7.92 -4.52 10.44
N GLU A 49 -8.20 -5.33 11.45
CA GLU A 49 -7.41 -5.37 12.69
C GLU A 49 -5.94 -5.70 12.42
N SER A 50 -5.68 -6.62 11.50
CA SER A 50 -4.33 -6.97 11.08
C SER A 50 -3.62 -5.79 10.40
N MET A 51 -4.34 -5.06 9.55
CA MET A 51 -3.81 -3.84 8.92
C MET A 51 -3.48 -2.78 9.97
N GLU A 52 -4.40 -2.51 10.91
CA GLU A 52 -4.20 -1.53 11.98
C GLU A 52 -3.01 -1.91 12.86
N LYS A 53 -2.85 -3.19 13.18
CA LYS A 53 -1.72 -3.69 13.96
C LYS A 53 -0.39 -3.44 13.24
N GLY A 54 -0.33 -3.70 11.94
CA GLY A 54 0.85 -3.43 11.11
C GLY A 54 1.17 -1.94 11.04
N ILE A 55 0.17 -1.10 10.88
CA ILE A 55 0.31 0.37 10.87
C ILE A 55 0.87 0.87 12.18
N LYS A 56 0.36 0.36 13.30
CA LYS A 56 0.85 0.72 14.64
C LYS A 56 2.31 0.31 14.85
N ARG A 57 2.68 -0.90 14.41
CA ARG A 57 4.07 -1.37 14.46
C ARG A 57 5.00 -0.50 13.62
N ALA A 58 4.54 -0.05 12.48
CA ALA A 58 5.27 0.84 11.59
C ALA A 58 5.33 2.28 12.12
N LYS A 59 4.67 2.57 13.25
CA LYS A 59 4.57 3.92 13.87
C LYS A 59 3.98 4.96 12.92
N MET A 60 2.99 4.54 12.14
CA MET A 60 2.23 5.41 11.26
C MET A 60 0.91 5.82 11.93
N THR A 61 0.35 6.94 11.48
CA THR A 61 -0.82 7.56 12.08
C THR A 61 -2.05 7.36 11.22
N ILE A 62 -3.07 6.70 11.75
CA ILE A 62 -4.35 6.49 11.06
C ILE A 62 -5.20 7.75 11.16
N LEU A 63 -5.68 8.25 10.02
CA LEU A 63 -6.60 9.38 9.93
C LEU A 63 -8.03 8.93 9.71
N ASN A 64 -8.25 7.94 8.87
CA ASN A 64 -9.59 7.44 8.52
C ASN A 64 -9.50 6.00 8.04
N ILE A 65 -10.57 5.24 8.27
CA ILE A 65 -10.71 3.86 7.80
C ILE A 65 -12.02 3.76 7.04
N PHE A 66 -11.95 3.23 5.83
CA PHE A 66 -13.11 2.86 5.04
C PHE A 66 -13.06 1.36 4.76
N SER A 67 -14.18 0.68 4.93
CA SER A 67 -14.33 -0.71 4.53
C SER A 67 -15.66 -0.94 3.84
N HIS A 68 -15.67 -1.86 2.88
CA HIS A 68 -16.86 -2.26 2.16
C HIS A 68 -16.85 -3.77 1.93
N CYS A 69 -17.94 -4.43 2.30
CA CYS A 69 -18.16 -5.85 2.02
C CYS A 69 -19.02 -6.01 0.78
N PHE A 70 -18.54 -6.80 -0.16
CA PHE A 70 -19.31 -7.17 -1.35
C PHE A 70 -20.17 -8.39 -1.08
N ILE A 71 -21.26 -8.50 -1.79
CA ILE A 71 -22.15 -9.66 -1.78
C ILE A 71 -22.03 -10.38 -3.12
N PRO A 72 -21.72 -11.70 -3.15
CA PRO A 72 -21.77 -12.64 -2.02
C PRO A 72 -20.50 -12.71 -1.18
N GLN A 73 -19.34 -12.23 -1.64
CA GLN A 73 -18.08 -12.28 -0.89
C GLN A 73 -17.09 -11.19 -1.36
N GLY A 74 -16.03 -11.02 -0.59
CA GLY A 74 -14.98 -10.07 -0.87
C GLY A 74 -15.14 -8.75 -0.15
N CYS A 75 -14.06 -8.05 0.03
CA CYS A 75 -14.08 -6.73 0.66
C CYS A 75 -12.98 -5.82 0.11
N THR A 76 -13.19 -4.54 0.32
CA THR A 76 -12.21 -3.48 0.12
C THR A 76 -12.00 -2.76 1.44
N ILE A 77 -10.74 -2.52 1.81
CA ILE A 77 -10.38 -1.70 2.96
C ILE A 77 -9.38 -0.64 2.49
N VAL A 78 -9.66 0.61 2.83
CA VAL A 78 -8.76 1.74 2.55
C VAL A 78 -8.54 2.51 3.84
N ILE A 79 -7.28 2.63 4.24
CA ILE A 79 -6.89 3.35 5.45
C ILE A 79 -6.05 4.56 5.05
N ALA A 80 -6.60 5.74 5.28
CA ALA A 80 -5.86 6.99 5.10
C ALA A 80 -4.92 7.20 6.28
N LEU A 81 -3.66 7.45 5.96
CA LEU A 81 -2.61 7.74 6.93
C LEU A 81 -2.16 9.18 6.80
N ALA A 82 -1.66 9.76 7.90
CA ALA A 82 -0.97 11.06 7.83
C ALA A 82 0.21 11.00 6.83
N GLU A 83 0.81 9.82 6.66
CA GLU A 83 1.96 9.55 5.80
C GLU A 83 1.57 9.03 4.41
N SER A 84 0.34 8.69 4.13
CA SER A 84 -0.35 8.42 2.86
C SER A 84 -1.49 7.40 2.96
N HIS A 85 -1.30 6.09 2.69
CA HIS A 85 -2.39 5.12 2.77
C HIS A 85 -1.94 3.67 2.78
N VAL A 86 -2.86 2.81 3.25
CA VAL A 86 -2.83 1.35 3.06
C VAL A 86 -4.17 0.94 2.47
N SER A 87 -4.17 0.12 1.44
CA SER A 87 -5.39 -0.42 0.87
C SER A 87 -5.29 -1.90 0.56
N CYS A 88 -6.42 -2.59 0.56
CA CYS A 88 -6.51 -3.96 0.09
C CYS A 88 -7.85 -4.26 -0.57
N HIS A 89 -7.81 -5.24 -1.47
CA HIS A 89 -8.97 -5.81 -2.15
C HIS A 89 -8.86 -7.32 -2.12
N THR A 90 -9.93 -8.00 -1.75
CA THR A 90 -9.93 -9.46 -1.63
C THR A 90 -10.81 -10.13 -2.67
N TRP A 91 -10.35 -11.29 -3.14
CA TRP A 91 -11.10 -12.21 -4.00
C TRP A 91 -11.11 -13.59 -3.33
N PRO A 92 -11.99 -13.80 -2.32
CA PRO A 92 -12.02 -15.05 -1.56
C PRO A 92 -12.22 -16.28 -2.43
N GLU A 93 -13.00 -16.16 -3.51
CA GLU A 93 -13.27 -17.22 -4.50
C GLU A 93 -12.00 -17.69 -5.22
N ASN A 94 -11.01 -16.84 -5.33
CA ASN A 94 -9.71 -17.14 -5.96
C ASN A 94 -8.60 -17.33 -4.95
N GLY A 95 -8.87 -17.17 -3.66
CA GLY A 95 -7.85 -17.23 -2.61
C GLY A 95 -6.81 -16.12 -2.72
N SER A 96 -7.17 -14.95 -3.24
CA SER A 96 -6.24 -13.88 -3.58
C SER A 96 -6.57 -12.55 -2.90
N ILE A 97 -5.54 -11.79 -2.61
CA ILE A 97 -5.64 -10.43 -2.07
C ILE A 97 -4.55 -9.55 -2.71
N ALA A 98 -4.93 -8.34 -3.09
CA ALA A 98 -4.01 -7.30 -3.51
C ALA A 98 -3.93 -6.22 -2.42
N ILE A 99 -2.72 -5.86 -2.04
CA ILE A 99 -2.44 -4.91 -0.97
C ILE A 99 -1.44 -3.89 -1.50
N ASP A 100 -1.65 -2.62 -1.17
CA ASP A 100 -0.63 -1.61 -1.37
C ASP A 100 -0.44 -0.76 -0.12
N VAL A 101 0.81 -0.33 0.09
CA VAL A 101 1.20 0.57 1.18
C VAL A 101 2.03 1.68 0.56
N TYR A 102 1.51 2.90 0.60
CA TYR A 102 2.25 4.08 0.19
C TYR A 102 2.54 4.95 1.41
N THR A 103 3.81 5.28 1.60
CA THR A 103 4.24 6.17 2.68
C THR A 103 5.27 7.18 2.19
N CYS A 104 5.07 8.45 2.54
CA CYS A 104 6.04 9.52 2.32
C CYS A 104 6.89 9.80 3.57
N GLY A 105 6.60 9.12 4.70
CA GLY A 105 7.30 9.28 5.95
C GLY A 105 8.44 8.29 6.17
N GLU A 106 8.98 8.29 7.39
CA GLU A 106 10.07 7.40 7.80
C GLU A 106 9.59 5.99 8.19
N GLY A 107 8.29 5.79 8.29
CA GLY A 107 7.71 4.49 8.62
C GLY A 107 8.11 3.42 7.63
N ASN A 108 8.29 2.19 8.12
CA ASN A 108 8.68 1.07 7.30
C ASN A 108 7.45 0.29 6.82
N PRO A 109 7.07 0.39 5.54
CA PRO A 109 5.89 -0.31 5.01
C PRO A 109 6.02 -1.84 5.07
N LYS A 110 7.23 -2.37 5.15
CA LYS A 110 7.46 -3.81 5.28
C LYS A 110 6.89 -4.40 6.57
N LEU A 111 6.81 -3.62 7.64
CA LEU A 111 6.20 -4.08 8.89
C LEU A 111 4.70 -4.34 8.74
N ILE A 112 4.02 -3.55 7.92
CA ILE A 112 2.61 -3.76 7.59
C ILE A 112 2.46 -5.03 6.75
N ALA A 113 3.32 -5.21 5.75
CA ALA A 113 3.33 -6.42 4.92
C ALA A 113 3.56 -7.69 5.75
N LEU A 114 4.49 -7.65 6.71
CA LEU A 114 4.78 -8.79 7.59
C LEU A 114 3.58 -9.17 8.46
N GLU A 115 2.89 -8.20 9.04
CA GLU A 115 1.68 -8.48 9.82
C GLU A 115 0.59 -9.12 8.96
N LEU A 116 0.38 -8.59 7.76
CA LEU A 116 -0.62 -9.14 6.85
C LEU A 116 -0.25 -10.55 6.37
N LEU A 117 1.00 -10.79 6.02
CA LEU A 117 1.46 -12.13 5.63
C LEU A 117 1.27 -13.15 6.77
N GLN A 118 1.52 -12.73 8.01
CA GLN A 118 1.32 -13.57 9.18
C GLN A 118 -0.16 -13.91 9.37
N TYR A 119 -1.05 -12.92 9.23
CA TYR A 119 -2.49 -13.13 9.31
C TYR A 119 -3.00 -14.05 8.18
N LEU A 120 -2.56 -13.81 6.95
CA LEU A 120 -3.00 -14.54 5.77
C LEU A 120 -2.48 -15.97 5.70
N ASN A 121 -1.43 -16.27 6.44
CA ASN A 121 -0.84 -17.61 6.58
C ASN A 121 -0.57 -18.29 5.23
N SER A 122 -0.01 -17.54 4.29
CA SER A 122 0.39 -18.06 2.98
C SER A 122 1.85 -17.67 2.68
N ASP A 123 2.57 -18.59 2.09
CA ASP A 123 3.94 -18.40 1.61
C ASP A 123 4.00 -18.14 0.09
N ASN A 124 2.83 -18.10 -0.57
CA ASN A 124 2.72 -17.81 -2.00
C ASN A 124 2.36 -16.33 -2.19
N TYR A 125 3.37 -15.50 -2.34
CA TYR A 125 3.17 -14.07 -2.50
C TYR A 125 4.22 -13.44 -3.42
N ASN A 126 3.88 -12.27 -3.94
CA ASN A 126 4.77 -11.42 -4.71
C ASN A 126 4.81 -10.04 -4.04
N ILE A 127 6.03 -9.56 -3.77
CA ILE A 127 6.24 -8.26 -3.12
C ILE A 127 7.18 -7.41 -3.96
N ARG A 128 6.81 -6.14 -4.16
CA ARG A 128 7.61 -5.16 -4.89
C ARG A 128 7.61 -3.85 -4.12
N GLU A 129 8.75 -3.18 -4.06
CA GLU A 129 8.88 -1.85 -3.49
C GLU A 129 9.37 -0.88 -4.56
N ILE A 130 8.65 0.22 -4.71
CA ILE A 130 8.92 1.25 -5.71
C ILE A 130 9.23 2.55 -4.98
N ASN A 131 10.35 3.16 -5.30
CA ASN A 131 10.66 4.52 -4.87
C ASN A 131 9.94 5.52 -5.78
N ARG A 132 9.28 6.48 -5.17
CA ARG A 132 8.51 7.51 -5.88
C ARG A 132 9.08 8.89 -5.63
#